data_5af5e43913107164f0cb3d35cd03d777
#
_entry.id   5af5e43913107164f0cb3d35cd03d777
#
_cell.length_a   1.000
_cell.length_b   1.000
_cell.length_c   1.000
_cell.angle_alpha   90.00
_cell.angle_beta   90.00
_cell.angle_gamma   90.00
#
_symmetry.space_group_name_H-M   'P 1'
#
loop_
_entity.id
_entity.type
_entity.pdbx_description
1 polymer ?
#
loop_
_entity_poly.entity_id
_entity_poly.type
_entity_poly.pdbx_seq_one_letter_code
_entity_poly.pdbx_strand_id
1 'polypeptide(L)'
;MMRALVLDKAGWKKHIMLDKTTGLDPPGIKLRAAQGFDATDFFITGYWIWNKILENLATIGYDPTNAFTAAYDWRLSYKNYETRDQYFTRLKSHIEIAVRVSNKKTVLLSHSMGSQVLYYFFHWVEADGYGNGGPAWVDAYIDSWINISGCMLGALKGMPAVLSGEMKDTAQLNAFAVYGLEKFLSRHERAEIFRAMPGISSMLPIGGEAVWGNSTWAPDDRPEQNTSFGNFIRFRDHNSTHTAKNLTVSEALPYIFAHTESWYKNMVISSYSHGVAHTRKEVEGNQLIPAKWINPLETRLPLAPNLKIYCFYGVGKDTERAYYYKEDIDPLTQTNVTIDTGFTNGVVDHGVVMGEGDGTVNLLSSGYMCSKGWKIKRYNPAKVQVKVYEMPHEPDRFSPRGGPNTGKCYNHFHAYLYR
;
A
#
# COMPACT_ATOMS: atom_id res chain seq x y z
N MET A 1 -10.68 -14.11 17.20
CA MET A 1 -10.72 -14.09 15.73
C MET A 1 -10.69 -15.51 15.14
N MET A 2 -9.62 -16.30 15.28
CA MET A 2 -9.53 -17.69 14.78
C MET A 2 -10.68 -18.60 15.19
N ARG A 3 -11.10 -18.57 16.47
CA ARG A 3 -12.23 -19.36 16.98
C ARG A 3 -13.55 -19.06 16.25
N ALA A 4 -13.82 -17.76 15.98
CA ALA A 4 -15.01 -17.35 15.24
C ALA A 4 -14.99 -17.84 13.79
N LEU A 5 -13.85 -17.74 13.12
CA LEU A 5 -13.66 -18.23 11.74
C LEU A 5 -13.90 -19.75 11.63
N VAL A 6 -13.47 -20.54 12.65
CA VAL A 6 -13.66 -22.00 12.67
C VAL A 6 -15.11 -22.38 12.96
N LEU A 7 -15.78 -21.71 13.89
CA LEU A 7 -17.11 -22.07 14.35
C LEU A 7 -18.24 -21.50 13.51
N ASP A 8 -18.03 -20.32 12.92
CA ASP A 8 -19.02 -19.62 12.09
C ASP A 8 -18.29 -18.81 10.99
N LYS A 9 -17.85 -19.51 9.94
CA LYS A 9 -17.14 -18.89 8.81
C LYS A 9 -18.00 -17.83 8.10
N ALA A 10 -19.29 -18.10 7.91
CA ALA A 10 -20.20 -17.17 7.23
C ALA A 10 -20.40 -15.88 8.03
N GLY A 11 -20.65 -16.00 9.32
CA GLY A 11 -20.73 -14.86 10.22
C GLY A 11 -19.42 -14.08 10.30
N TRP A 12 -18.28 -14.77 10.36
CA TRP A 12 -16.97 -14.13 10.36
C TRP A 12 -16.73 -13.35 9.06
N LYS A 13 -17.01 -13.94 7.88
CA LYS A 13 -16.92 -13.24 6.59
C LYS A 13 -17.78 -11.98 6.58
N LYS A 14 -19.05 -12.10 7.03
CA LYS A 14 -19.96 -10.96 7.13
C LYS A 14 -19.42 -9.83 8.00
N HIS A 15 -18.70 -10.14 9.07
CA HIS A 15 -18.10 -9.13 9.94
C HIS A 15 -16.89 -8.44 9.33
N ILE A 16 -16.04 -9.17 8.59
CA ILE A 16 -14.78 -8.61 8.08
C ILE A 16 -14.93 -7.93 6.72
N MET A 17 -15.87 -8.38 5.90
CA MET A 17 -16.14 -7.80 4.59
C MET A 17 -16.97 -6.53 4.71
N LEU A 18 -16.71 -5.58 3.84
CA LEU A 18 -17.56 -4.41 3.66
C LEU A 18 -18.66 -4.72 2.64
N ASP A 19 -19.75 -3.96 2.70
CA ASP A 19 -20.85 -4.05 1.73
C ASP A 19 -20.34 -3.67 0.33
N LYS A 20 -20.63 -4.51 -0.65
CA LYS A 20 -20.09 -4.40 -2.03
C LYS A 20 -20.58 -3.15 -2.78
N THR A 21 -21.71 -2.59 -2.38
CA THR A 21 -22.31 -1.42 -3.03
C THR A 21 -21.85 -0.13 -2.38
N THR A 22 -21.84 -0.07 -1.06
CA THR A 22 -21.55 1.16 -0.31
C THR A 22 -20.09 1.25 0.12
N GLY A 23 -19.40 0.13 0.24
CA GLY A 23 -18.05 0.04 0.82
C GLY A 23 -18.02 0.38 2.32
N LEU A 24 -19.16 0.26 3.01
CA LEU A 24 -19.34 0.50 4.45
C LEU A 24 -19.61 -0.81 5.19
N ASP A 25 -19.74 -0.73 6.51
CA ASP A 25 -20.13 -1.93 7.29
C ASP A 25 -21.50 -2.46 6.84
N PRO A 26 -21.69 -3.78 6.74
CA PRO A 26 -23.01 -4.37 6.50
C PRO A 26 -24.01 -4.03 7.62
N PRO A 27 -25.30 -4.06 7.36
CA PRO A 27 -26.33 -3.82 8.38
C PRO A 27 -26.15 -4.70 9.63
N GLY A 28 -26.17 -4.08 10.80
CA GLY A 28 -25.98 -4.74 12.09
C GLY A 28 -24.52 -5.03 12.47
N ILE A 29 -23.56 -4.71 11.62
CA ILE A 29 -22.12 -4.84 11.90
C ILE A 29 -21.53 -3.47 12.21
N LYS A 30 -20.67 -3.41 13.23
CA LYS A 30 -19.89 -2.22 13.58
C LYS A 30 -18.47 -2.64 13.94
N LEU A 31 -17.53 -2.50 13.00
CA LEU A 31 -16.11 -2.76 13.24
C LEU A 31 -15.35 -1.45 13.10
N ARG A 32 -14.51 -1.13 14.09
CA ARG A 32 -13.73 0.12 14.13
C ARG A 32 -12.28 -0.16 14.49
N ALA A 33 -11.37 0.67 13.97
CA ALA A 33 -9.98 0.64 14.41
C ALA A 33 -9.89 0.98 15.89
N ALA A 34 -9.13 0.20 16.64
CA ALA A 34 -8.80 0.52 18.02
C ALA A 34 -7.92 1.79 18.07
N GLN A 35 -8.10 2.62 19.08
CA GLN A 35 -7.44 3.91 19.21
C GLN A 35 -6.43 3.88 20.37
N GLY A 36 -5.48 4.81 20.33
CA GLY A 36 -4.48 5.00 21.38
C GLY A 36 -3.16 4.26 21.10
N PHE A 37 -2.16 4.55 21.92
CA PHE A 37 -0.81 3.97 21.76
C PHE A 37 -0.81 2.45 21.92
N ASP A 38 -1.50 1.92 22.91
CA ASP A 38 -1.60 0.47 23.13
C ASP A 38 -2.13 -0.30 21.94
N ALA A 39 -3.05 0.32 21.17
CA ALA A 39 -3.64 -0.30 19.98
C ALA A 39 -2.70 -0.32 18.77
N THR A 40 -1.64 0.48 18.78
CA THR A 40 -0.66 0.59 17.71
C THR A 40 0.69 -0.04 18.02
N ASP A 41 0.88 -0.47 19.26
CA ASP A 41 2.14 -0.96 19.80
C ASP A 41 2.65 -2.19 19.04
N PHE A 42 1.85 -3.25 18.99
CA PHE A 42 2.19 -4.47 18.27
C PHE A 42 0.95 -5.11 17.61
N PHE A 43 1.19 -5.85 16.53
CA PHE A 43 0.14 -6.59 15.82
C PHE A 43 -0.23 -7.88 16.55
N ILE A 44 0.75 -8.64 16.95
CA ILE A 44 0.66 -9.83 17.83
C ILE A 44 1.91 -9.86 18.71
N THR A 45 1.86 -10.63 19.80
CA THR A 45 3.01 -10.80 20.68
C THR A 45 4.27 -11.20 19.90
N GLY A 46 5.31 -10.38 19.98
CA GLY A 46 6.57 -10.58 19.25
C GLY A 46 6.64 -9.96 17.85
N TYR A 47 5.56 -9.33 17.36
CA TYR A 47 5.55 -8.59 16.11
C TYR A 47 5.18 -7.13 16.35
N TRP A 48 6.21 -6.31 16.59
CA TRP A 48 6.06 -4.87 16.84
C TRP A 48 5.86 -4.10 15.53
N ILE A 49 5.02 -3.08 15.57
CA ILE A 49 4.86 -2.12 14.47
C ILE A 49 5.37 -0.75 14.95
N TRP A 50 4.64 -0.10 15.86
CA TRP A 50 5.01 1.22 16.33
C TRP A 50 5.77 1.22 17.67
N ASN A 51 5.78 0.11 18.40
CA ASN A 51 6.38 0.01 19.74
C ASN A 51 7.76 0.69 19.84
N LYS A 52 8.71 0.28 18.99
CA LYS A 52 10.07 0.82 19.06
C LYS A 52 10.18 2.29 18.69
N ILE A 53 9.32 2.76 17.81
CA ILE A 53 9.23 4.18 17.46
C ILE A 53 8.67 4.96 18.66
N LEU A 54 7.60 4.47 19.29
CA LEU A 54 7.00 5.09 20.47
C LEU A 54 7.95 5.11 21.67
N GLU A 55 8.66 4.00 21.94
CA GLU A 55 9.71 3.95 22.98
C GLU A 55 10.80 5.02 22.74
N ASN A 56 11.27 5.15 21.49
CA ASN A 56 12.28 6.16 21.15
C ASN A 56 11.73 7.59 21.27
N LEU A 57 10.50 7.84 20.84
CA LEU A 57 9.86 9.14 21.01
C LEU A 57 9.69 9.49 22.48
N ALA A 58 9.37 8.51 23.34
CA ALA A 58 9.27 8.72 24.77
C ALA A 58 10.61 9.15 25.40
N THR A 59 11.75 8.62 24.92
CA THR A 59 13.09 9.03 25.44
C THR A 59 13.42 10.49 25.16
N ILE A 60 12.79 11.11 24.16
CA ILE A 60 12.97 12.53 23.83
C ILE A 60 11.79 13.40 24.27
N GLY A 61 10.93 12.86 25.15
CA GLY A 61 9.89 13.61 25.84
C GLY A 61 8.53 13.64 25.15
N TYR A 62 8.26 12.73 24.20
CA TYR A 62 6.92 12.55 23.64
C TYR A 62 6.11 11.56 24.48
N ASP A 63 4.88 11.92 24.81
CA ASP A 63 3.91 11.13 25.55
C ASP A 63 2.47 11.43 25.08
N PRO A 64 1.43 10.80 25.65
CA PRO A 64 0.05 11.05 25.25
C PRO A 64 -0.46 12.50 25.41
N THR A 65 0.30 13.39 26.07
CA THR A 65 -0.07 14.81 26.19
C THR A 65 0.38 15.65 24.99
N ASN A 66 1.38 15.20 24.24
CA ASN A 66 1.96 15.94 23.11
C ASN A 66 2.11 15.10 21.84
N ALA A 67 1.71 13.83 21.87
CA ALA A 67 1.66 12.94 20.70
C ALA A 67 0.38 12.11 20.74
N PHE A 68 -0.14 11.75 19.55
CA PHE A 68 -1.31 10.89 19.43
C PHE A 68 -1.22 9.99 18.20
N THR A 69 -1.92 8.86 18.25
CA THR A 69 -2.04 7.95 17.12
C THR A 69 -3.32 8.20 16.36
N ALA A 70 -3.26 8.21 15.04
CA ALA A 70 -4.40 8.41 14.16
C ALA A 70 -4.75 7.07 13.48
N ALA A 71 -5.28 6.13 14.26
CA ALA A 71 -5.67 4.81 13.76
C ALA A 71 -6.91 4.90 12.87
N TYR A 72 -6.92 4.14 11.77
CA TYR A 72 -7.99 4.06 10.80
C TYR A 72 -8.30 2.61 10.42
N ASP A 73 -9.51 2.37 9.95
CA ASP A 73 -9.92 1.05 9.45
C ASP A 73 -9.43 0.87 8.02
N TRP A 74 -8.28 0.23 7.86
CA TRP A 74 -7.60 0.03 6.58
C TRP A 74 -8.42 -0.68 5.48
N ARG A 75 -9.57 -1.27 5.82
CA ARG A 75 -10.47 -1.91 4.86
C ARG A 75 -11.21 -0.90 3.98
N LEU A 76 -11.50 0.30 4.52
CA LEU A 76 -12.31 1.32 3.84
C LEU A 76 -11.56 1.97 2.66
N SER A 77 -12.34 2.48 1.72
CA SER A 77 -11.82 3.49 0.79
C SER A 77 -11.53 4.81 1.52
N TYR A 78 -10.63 5.61 0.98
CA TYR A 78 -10.23 6.87 1.63
C TYR A 78 -11.39 7.86 1.76
N LYS A 79 -12.27 7.91 0.75
CA LYS A 79 -13.53 8.65 0.87
C LYS A 79 -14.37 8.17 2.06
N ASN A 80 -14.43 6.86 2.27
CA ASN A 80 -15.25 6.28 3.33
C ASN A 80 -14.65 6.43 4.73
N TYR A 81 -13.35 6.73 4.87
CA TYR A 81 -12.78 7.16 6.16
C TYR A 81 -13.52 8.38 6.70
N GLU A 82 -13.81 9.35 5.83
CA GLU A 82 -14.56 10.53 6.24
C GLU A 82 -16.05 10.23 6.39
N THR A 83 -16.65 9.56 5.39
CA THR A 83 -18.10 9.27 5.38
C THR A 83 -18.56 8.50 6.60
N ARG A 84 -17.81 7.46 7.03
CA ARG A 84 -18.20 6.59 8.15
C ARG A 84 -17.68 7.08 9.49
N ASP A 85 -16.42 7.50 9.55
CA ASP A 85 -15.70 7.70 10.81
C ASP A 85 -15.34 9.18 11.06
N GLN A 86 -15.60 10.09 10.12
CA GLN A 86 -15.12 11.48 10.14
C GLN A 86 -13.62 11.57 10.46
N TYR A 87 -12.86 10.63 9.86
CA TYR A 87 -11.46 10.42 10.22
C TYR A 87 -10.60 11.65 9.92
N PHE A 88 -10.75 12.23 8.73
CA PHE A 88 -9.97 13.39 8.32
C PHE A 88 -10.40 14.66 9.06
N THR A 89 -11.68 14.83 9.34
CA THR A 89 -12.20 15.91 10.19
C THR A 89 -11.60 15.84 11.59
N ARG A 90 -11.56 14.66 12.21
CA ARG A 90 -10.93 14.46 13.52
C ARG A 90 -9.43 14.70 13.48
N LEU A 91 -8.73 14.18 12.45
CA LEU A 91 -7.28 14.38 12.27
C LEU A 91 -6.94 15.87 12.15
N LYS A 92 -7.67 16.62 11.29
CA LYS A 92 -7.55 18.07 11.17
C LYS A 92 -7.71 18.76 12.52
N SER A 93 -8.79 18.47 13.25
CA SER A 93 -9.09 19.07 14.55
C SER A 93 -7.99 18.79 15.58
N HIS A 94 -7.48 17.56 15.66
CA HIS A 94 -6.37 17.22 16.56
C HIS A 94 -5.11 18.01 16.23
N ILE A 95 -4.75 18.13 14.96
CA ILE A 95 -3.58 18.91 14.52
C ILE A 95 -3.75 20.37 14.89
N GLU A 96 -4.90 20.98 14.60
CA GLU A 96 -5.17 22.39 14.91
C GLU A 96 -5.13 22.68 16.42
N ILE A 97 -5.68 21.78 17.25
CA ILE A 97 -5.61 21.86 18.71
C ILE A 97 -4.15 21.73 19.19
N ALA A 98 -3.41 20.73 18.69
CA ALA A 98 -2.01 20.52 19.08
C ALA A 98 -1.14 21.73 18.76
N VAL A 99 -1.31 22.33 17.57
CA VAL A 99 -0.59 23.55 17.18
C VAL A 99 -0.97 24.75 18.07
N ARG A 100 -2.25 24.92 18.36
CA ARG A 100 -2.73 26.01 19.24
C ARG A 100 -2.16 25.90 20.66
N VAL A 101 -2.13 24.67 21.21
CA VAL A 101 -1.66 24.44 22.59
C VAL A 101 -0.13 24.56 22.67
N SER A 102 0.60 23.98 21.71
CA SER A 102 2.06 23.96 21.76
C SER A 102 2.73 25.19 21.17
N ASN A 103 2.00 25.98 20.38
CA ASN A 103 2.52 27.05 19.53
C ASN A 103 3.64 26.58 18.58
N LYS A 104 3.59 25.31 18.17
CA LYS A 104 4.54 24.68 17.23
C LYS A 104 3.78 23.89 16.20
N LYS A 105 4.29 23.87 14.96
CA LYS A 105 3.75 23.02 13.89
C LYS A 105 3.91 21.53 14.23
N THR A 106 3.00 20.73 13.72
CA THR A 106 2.95 19.28 13.97
C THR A 106 3.92 18.53 13.06
N VAL A 107 4.56 17.48 13.59
CA VAL A 107 5.28 16.47 12.81
C VAL A 107 4.36 15.28 12.61
N LEU A 108 4.23 14.82 11.36
CA LEU A 108 3.42 13.67 10.99
C LEU A 108 4.32 12.48 10.64
N LEU A 109 4.05 11.34 11.24
CA LEU A 109 4.72 10.07 10.93
C LEU A 109 3.71 9.14 10.27
N SER A 110 4.09 8.53 9.17
CA SER A 110 3.26 7.55 8.47
C SER A 110 4.08 6.33 8.05
N HIS A 111 3.46 5.16 8.04
CA HIS A 111 4.08 3.91 7.63
C HIS A 111 3.23 3.23 6.53
N SER A 112 3.90 2.70 5.51
CA SER A 112 3.27 1.89 4.45
C SER A 112 2.06 2.58 3.82
N MET A 113 0.87 1.94 3.81
CA MET A 113 -0.39 2.51 3.29
C MET A 113 -0.77 3.84 3.99
N GLY A 114 -0.38 4.04 5.25
CA GLY A 114 -0.61 5.30 5.97
C GLY A 114 -0.01 6.52 5.28
N SER A 115 1.01 6.33 4.45
CA SER A 115 1.62 7.41 3.66
C SER A 115 0.72 7.85 2.51
N GLN A 116 0.01 6.92 1.85
CA GLN A 116 -1.01 7.27 0.87
C GLN A 116 -2.22 7.96 1.53
N VAL A 117 -2.64 7.47 2.72
CA VAL A 117 -3.72 8.08 3.50
C VAL A 117 -3.37 9.52 3.87
N LEU A 118 -2.13 9.76 4.30
CA LEU A 118 -1.66 11.10 4.65
C LEU A 118 -1.53 12.01 3.42
N TYR A 119 -1.08 11.46 2.29
CA TYR A 119 -1.03 12.20 1.04
C TYR A 119 -2.43 12.61 0.57
N TYR A 120 -3.42 11.71 0.66
CA TYR A 120 -4.83 12.02 0.43
C TYR A 120 -5.35 13.10 1.40
N PHE A 121 -5.00 13.00 2.68
CA PHE A 121 -5.39 13.99 3.68
C PHE A 121 -4.88 15.39 3.36
N PHE A 122 -3.68 15.56 2.83
CA PHE A 122 -3.16 16.86 2.42
C PHE A 122 -4.03 17.54 1.37
N HIS A 123 -4.55 16.77 0.40
CA HIS A 123 -5.50 17.29 -0.58
C HIS A 123 -6.86 17.56 0.04
N TRP A 124 -7.34 16.60 0.82
CA TRP A 124 -8.65 16.68 1.47
C TRP A 124 -8.77 17.92 2.39
N VAL A 125 -7.73 18.18 3.19
CA VAL A 125 -7.77 19.25 4.20
C VAL A 125 -7.81 20.64 3.59
N GLU A 126 -7.17 20.83 2.44
CA GLU A 126 -7.13 22.12 1.74
C GLU A 126 -8.32 22.35 0.80
N ALA A 127 -9.00 21.27 0.36
CA ALA A 127 -10.05 21.33 -0.66
C ALA A 127 -11.36 21.92 -0.13
N ASP A 128 -11.98 22.80 -0.95
CA ASP A 128 -13.31 23.33 -0.71
C ASP A 128 -14.36 22.23 -0.77
N GLY A 129 -15.32 22.26 0.15
CA GLY A 129 -16.35 21.23 0.29
C GLY A 129 -15.90 19.94 1.00
N TYR A 130 -14.62 19.89 1.41
CA TYR A 130 -14.01 18.80 2.18
C TYR A 130 -13.48 19.33 3.51
N GLY A 131 -12.17 19.44 3.67
CA GLY A 131 -11.56 19.97 4.89
C GLY A 131 -11.68 21.50 5.05
N ASN A 132 -11.89 22.23 3.96
CA ASN A 132 -12.05 23.68 3.94
C ASN A 132 -10.94 24.47 4.68
N GLY A 133 -9.72 23.91 4.74
CA GLY A 133 -8.58 24.58 5.36
C GLY A 133 -7.96 25.67 4.48
N GLY A 134 -8.22 25.59 3.18
CA GLY A 134 -7.61 26.45 2.17
C GLY A 134 -6.16 26.08 1.82
N PRO A 135 -5.60 26.67 0.76
CA PRO A 135 -4.34 26.23 0.13
C PRO A 135 -3.07 26.49 0.95
N ALA A 136 -3.15 27.08 2.11
CA ALA A 136 -2.03 27.33 3.01
C ALA A 136 -2.10 26.51 4.31
N TRP A 137 -3.10 25.64 4.45
CA TRP A 137 -3.32 24.92 5.70
C TRP A 137 -2.12 24.02 6.04
N VAL A 138 -1.64 23.24 5.08
CA VAL A 138 -0.50 22.36 5.31
C VAL A 138 0.74 23.14 5.70
N ASP A 139 1.02 24.25 5.02
CA ASP A 139 2.17 25.10 5.37
C ASP A 139 2.04 25.75 6.75
N ALA A 140 0.82 26.07 7.18
CA ALA A 140 0.57 26.70 8.48
C ALA A 140 0.69 25.72 9.66
N TYR A 141 0.27 24.47 9.48
CA TYR A 141 0.11 23.52 10.58
C TYR A 141 1.14 22.39 10.64
N ILE A 142 1.80 22.06 9.50
CA ILE A 142 2.71 20.94 9.41
C ILE A 142 4.16 21.41 9.25
N ASP A 143 5.05 20.96 10.14
CA ASP A 143 6.50 21.17 10.01
C ASP A 143 7.11 20.11 9.10
N SER A 144 6.84 18.85 9.37
CA SER A 144 7.50 17.75 8.69
C SER A 144 6.58 16.54 8.51
N TRP A 145 6.81 15.84 7.41
CA TRP A 145 6.26 14.50 7.16
C TRP A 145 7.39 13.47 7.13
N ILE A 146 7.36 12.54 8.08
CA ILE A 146 8.25 11.37 8.14
C ILE A 146 7.51 10.21 7.49
N ASN A 147 7.94 9.86 6.29
CA ASN A 147 7.39 8.79 5.48
C ASN A 147 8.26 7.53 5.65
N ILE A 148 7.72 6.51 6.30
CA ILE A 148 8.42 5.26 6.60
C ILE A 148 7.87 4.16 5.66
N SER A 149 8.69 3.67 4.74
CA SER A 149 8.35 2.63 3.76
C SER A 149 6.99 2.84 3.10
N GLY A 150 6.66 4.09 2.77
CA GLY A 150 5.38 4.44 2.19
C GLY A 150 5.19 3.85 0.81
N CYS A 151 4.12 3.08 0.61
CA CYS A 151 3.78 2.47 -0.67
C CYS A 151 3.13 3.50 -1.63
N MET A 152 3.85 4.58 -1.96
CA MET A 152 3.31 5.73 -2.69
C MET A 152 2.78 5.36 -4.09
N LEU A 153 3.34 4.33 -4.72
CA LEU A 153 2.93 3.83 -6.04
C LEU A 153 2.32 2.42 -5.99
N GLY A 154 1.82 2.03 -4.82
CA GLY A 154 1.18 0.75 -4.59
C GLY A 154 2.13 -0.35 -4.10
N ALA A 155 1.59 -1.55 -3.93
CA ALA A 155 2.31 -2.77 -3.55
C ALA A 155 1.84 -3.92 -4.43
N LEU A 156 2.74 -4.55 -5.17
CA LEU A 156 2.40 -5.52 -6.21
C LEU A 156 1.63 -6.74 -5.68
N LYS A 157 1.84 -7.12 -4.43
CA LYS A 157 1.08 -8.22 -3.78
C LYS A 157 -0.44 -7.97 -3.73
N GLY A 158 -0.90 -6.74 -3.89
CA GLY A 158 -2.32 -6.42 -4.03
C GLY A 158 -2.95 -7.02 -5.28
N MET A 159 -2.19 -7.17 -6.38
CA MET A 159 -2.73 -7.73 -7.62
C MET A 159 -3.15 -9.20 -7.50
N PRO A 160 -2.27 -10.14 -7.11
CA PRO A 160 -2.68 -11.54 -6.93
C PRO A 160 -3.72 -11.71 -5.83
N ALA A 161 -3.68 -10.91 -4.78
CA ALA A 161 -4.69 -10.94 -3.73
C ALA A 161 -6.10 -10.73 -4.28
N VAL A 162 -6.30 -9.72 -5.13
CA VAL A 162 -7.62 -9.42 -5.70
C VAL A 162 -7.94 -10.27 -6.95
N LEU A 163 -6.93 -10.70 -7.72
CA LEU A 163 -7.13 -11.53 -8.91
C LEU A 163 -7.50 -12.96 -8.55
N SER A 164 -6.69 -13.63 -7.74
CA SER A 164 -6.81 -15.07 -7.46
C SER A 164 -6.89 -15.43 -5.98
N GLY A 165 -6.82 -14.47 -5.06
CA GLY A 165 -6.83 -14.73 -3.62
C GLY A 165 -5.54 -15.35 -3.11
N GLU A 166 -4.46 -15.19 -3.86
CA GLU A 166 -3.14 -15.73 -3.58
C GLU A 166 -2.13 -14.60 -3.34
N MET A 167 -1.00 -14.94 -2.79
CA MET A 167 0.19 -14.10 -2.61
C MET A 167 1.41 -15.01 -2.53
N LYS A 168 2.61 -14.45 -2.52
CA LYS A 168 3.85 -15.20 -2.32
C LYS A 168 3.74 -16.20 -1.15
N ASP A 169 3.29 -15.71 0.00
CA ASP A 169 3.22 -16.51 1.22
C ASP A 169 2.30 -17.74 1.09
N THR A 170 1.24 -17.66 0.26
CA THR A 170 0.38 -18.80 -0.05
C THR A 170 0.92 -19.65 -1.18
N ALA A 171 1.58 -19.07 -2.17
CA ALA A 171 2.17 -19.76 -3.31
C ALA A 171 3.35 -20.65 -2.90
N GLN A 172 4.11 -20.24 -1.88
CA GLN A 172 5.27 -20.98 -1.36
C GLN A 172 4.94 -22.00 -0.26
N LEU A 173 3.67 -22.17 0.11
CA LEU A 173 3.23 -23.20 1.04
C LEU A 173 3.41 -24.59 0.42
N ASN A 174 3.76 -25.58 1.26
CA ASN A 174 3.75 -26.97 0.81
C ASN A 174 2.32 -27.47 0.53
N ALA A 175 2.18 -28.52 -0.26
CA ALA A 175 0.89 -29.03 -0.74
C ALA A 175 -0.09 -29.36 0.40
N PHE A 176 0.40 -29.86 1.54
CA PHE A 176 -0.44 -30.19 2.70
C PHE A 176 -1.02 -28.93 3.35
N ALA A 177 -0.19 -27.88 3.51
CA ALA A 177 -0.62 -26.61 4.06
C ALA A 177 -1.60 -25.88 3.11
N VAL A 178 -1.34 -25.94 1.79
CA VAL A 178 -2.29 -25.43 0.76
C VAL A 178 -3.63 -26.15 0.86
N TYR A 179 -3.63 -27.49 0.92
CA TYR A 179 -4.85 -28.28 1.05
C TYR A 179 -5.65 -27.89 2.30
N GLY A 180 -4.98 -27.75 3.45
CA GLY A 180 -5.61 -27.33 4.69
C GLY A 180 -6.20 -25.92 4.58
N LEU A 181 -5.45 -24.97 4.00
CA LEU A 181 -5.90 -23.59 3.79
C LEU A 181 -7.11 -23.52 2.87
N GLU A 182 -7.11 -24.29 1.74
CA GLU A 182 -8.23 -24.31 0.79
C GLU A 182 -9.51 -24.90 1.41
N LYS A 183 -9.41 -25.89 2.29
CA LYS A 183 -10.56 -26.42 3.04
C LYS A 183 -11.12 -25.42 4.04
N PHE A 184 -10.26 -24.64 4.66
CA PHE A 184 -10.63 -23.71 5.71
C PHE A 184 -11.11 -22.35 5.15
N LEU A 185 -10.34 -21.78 4.23
CA LEU A 185 -10.64 -20.51 3.55
C LEU A 185 -10.10 -20.58 2.13
N SER A 186 -10.96 -20.98 1.19
CA SER A 186 -10.56 -21.17 -0.20
C SER A 186 -10.01 -19.88 -0.83
N ARG A 187 -9.20 -20.02 -1.89
CA ARG A 187 -8.67 -18.86 -2.60
C ARG A 187 -9.76 -17.95 -3.16
N HIS A 188 -10.90 -18.51 -3.62
CA HIS A 188 -12.05 -17.73 -4.06
C HIS A 188 -12.64 -16.90 -2.91
N GLU A 189 -12.79 -17.49 -1.74
CA GLU A 189 -13.25 -16.78 -0.55
C GLU A 189 -12.24 -15.68 -0.14
N ARG A 190 -10.93 -15.96 -0.23
CA ARG A 190 -9.88 -14.97 0.01
C ARG A 190 -9.97 -13.81 -0.98
N ALA A 191 -10.09 -14.11 -2.28
CA ALA A 191 -10.25 -13.08 -3.32
C ALA A 191 -11.49 -12.22 -3.08
N GLU A 192 -12.62 -12.84 -2.76
CA GLU A 192 -13.87 -12.13 -2.42
C GLU A 192 -13.69 -11.19 -1.23
N ILE A 193 -13.04 -11.66 -0.15
CA ILE A 193 -12.73 -10.87 1.03
C ILE A 193 -11.83 -9.68 0.66
N PHE A 194 -10.76 -9.90 -0.09
CA PHE A 194 -9.82 -8.83 -0.49
C PHE A 194 -10.49 -7.79 -1.39
N ARG A 195 -11.33 -8.22 -2.34
CA ARG A 195 -12.11 -7.31 -3.20
C ARG A 195 -13.11 -6.47 -2.40
N ALA A 196 -13.69 -7.03 -1.33
CA ALA A 196 -14.62 -6.32 -0.45
C ALA A 196 -13.92 -5.38 0.56
N MET A 197 -12.62 -5.15 0.38
CA MET A 197 -11.82 -4.21 1.19
C MET A 197 -11.15 -3.17 0.28
N PRO A 198 -11.82 -2.05 -0.03
CA PRO A 198 -11.30 -1.02 -0.94
C PRO A 198 -9.89 -0.53 -0.61
N GLY A 199 -9.48 -0.53 0.66
CA GLY A 199 -8.13 -0.15 1.06
C GLY A 199 -7.04 -1.03 0.44
N ILE A 200 -7.30 -2.31 0.18
CA ILE A 200 -6.36 -3.18 -0.56
C ILE A 200 -6.20 -2.69 -2.00
N SER A 201 -7.29 -2.26 -2.63
CA SER A 201 -7.28 -1.77 -4.00
C SER A 201 -6.57 -0.43 -4.16
N SER A 202 -6.43 0.36 -3.09
CA SER A 202 -5.58 1.58 -3.11
C SER A 202 -4.10 1.27 -3.34
N MET A 203 -3.70 0.02 -3.07
CA MET A 203 -2.33 -0.45 -3.24
C MET A 203 -2.07 -1.12 -4.59
N LEU A 204 -3.03 -1.13 -5.52
CA LEU A 204 -2.77 -1.54 -6.90
C LEU A 204 -1.73 -0.60 -7.54
N PRO A 205 -0.89 -1.09 -8.48
CA PRO A 205 0.21 -0.31 -9.03
C PRO A 205 -0.23 1.00 -9.66
N ILE A 206 0.46 2.08 -9.32
CA ILE A 206 0.23 3.45 -9.79
C ILE A 206 1.41 3.87 -10.66
N GLY A 207 1.14 4.61 -11.75
CA GLY A 207 2.18 5.24 -12.55
C GLY A 207 2.44 4.61 -13.91
N GLY A 208 1.75 3.53 -14.24
CA GLY A 208 1.82 2.91 -15.56
C GLY A 208 3.24 2.52 -15.97
N GLU A 209 3.45 2.36 -17.27
CA GLU A 209 4.74 1.98 -17.85
C GLU A 209 5.83 3.05 -17.66
N ALA A 210 5.45 4.30 -17.43
CA ALA A 210 6.38 5.39 -17.16
C ALA A 210 7.23 5.18 -15.89
N VAL A 211 6.71 4.42 -14.93
CA VAL A 211 7.43 4.07 -13.69
C VAL A 211 7.90 2.63 -13.70
N TRP A 212 6.99 1.72 -14.08
CA TRP A 212 7.19 0.28 -13.89
C TRP A 212 7.84 -0.42 -15.08
N GLY A 213 8.02 0.28 -16.20
CA GLY A 213 8.55 -0.30 -17.44
C GLY A 213 7.47 -0.88 -18.33
N ASN A 214 7.90 -1.38 -19.49
CA ASN A 214 7.05 -1.99 -20.52
C ASN A 214 7.47 -3.45 -20.79
N SER A 215 6.95 -4.05 -21.83
CA SER A 215 7.22 -5.45 -22.17
C SER A 215 8.69 -5.78 -22.42
N THR A 216 9.52 -4.80 -22.74
CA THR A 216 10.94 -4.98 -23.13
C THR A 216 11.92 -4.36 -22.16
N TRP A 217 11.48 -3.48 -21.27
CA TRP A 217 12.35 -2.75 -20.37
C TRP A 217 11.65 -2.33 -19.07
N ALA A 218 12.38 -2.39 -17.97
CA ALA A 218 12.02 -1.78 -16.69
C ALA A 218 13.25 -1.16 -16.03
N PRO A 219 13.08 -0.11 -15.18
CA PRO A 219 14.23 0.58 -14.57
C PRO A 219 15.03 -0.27 -13.58
N ASP A 220 14.46 -1.38 -13.14
CA ASP A 220 15.03 -2.34 -12.19
C ASP A 220 15.34 -3.71 -12.82
N ASP A 221 15.38 -3.80 -14.16
CA ASP A 221 15.79 -5.01 -14.86
C ASP A 221 17.22 -5.40 -14.50
N ARG A 222 17.44 -6.70 -14.34
CA ARG A 222 18.75 -7.30 -14.03
C ARG A 222 19.37 -7.88 -15.30
N PRO A 223 20.71 -7.81 -15.46
CA PRO A 223 21.38 -8.28 -16.70
C PRO A 223 21.12 -9.75 -17.05
N GLU A 224 20.90 -10.59 -16.04
CA GLU A 224 20.69 -12.04 -16.20
C GLU A 224 19.23 -12.44 -16.50
N GLN A 225 18.32 -11.47 -16.66
CA GLN A 225 16.91 -11.74 -16.91
C GLN A 225 16.59 -11.83 -18.38
N ASN A 226 15.85 -12.87 -18.77
CA ASN A 226 15.31 -13.04 -20.13
C ASN A 226 13.99 -12.30 -20.34
N THR A 227 13.29 -11.90 -19.28
CA THR A 227 11.98 -11.24 -19.34
C THR A 227 12.00 -10.01 -18.46
N SER A 228 11.74 -8.83 -19.05
CA SER A 228 11.71 -7.56 -18.33
C SER A 228 10.71 -7.59 -17.17
N PHE A 229 11.08 -6.95 -16.07
CA PHE A 229 10.21 -6.69 -14.92
C PHE A 229 8.98 -5.83 -15.26
N GLY A 230 8.96 -5.15 -16.40
CA GLY A 230 7.78 -4.47 -16.90
C GLY A 230 6.60 -5.40 -17.19
N ASN A 231 6.86 -6.71 -17.34
CA ASN A 231 5.82 -7.75 -17.48
C ASN A 231 5.41 -8.24 -16.08
N PHE A 232 4.26 -7.79 -15.58
CA PHE A 232 3.75 -8.07 -14.24
C PHE A 232 3.05 -9.40 -14.12
N ILE A 233 2.18 -9.72 -15.08
CA ILE A 233 1.51 -11.02 -15.20
C ILE A 233 2.16 -11.74 -16.38
N ARG A 234 2.69 -12.92 -16.13
CA ARG A 234 3.44 -13.72 -17.09
C ARG A 234 2.80 -15.09 -17.27
N PHE A 235 2.91 -15.62 -18.48
CA PHE A 235 2.42 -16.95 -18.81
C PHE A 235 3.57 -17.78 -19.39
N ARG A 236 3.69 -19.04 -18.93
CA ARG A 236 4.79 -19.90 -19.33
C ARG A 236 4.65 -20.46 -20.74
N ASP A 237 3.45 -20.86 -21.12
CA ASP A 237 3.16 -21.50 -22.42
C ASP A 237 2.34 -20.57 -23.31
N HIS A 238 2.94 -20.22 -24.43
CA HIS A 238 2.25 -19.51 -25.52
C HIS A 238 1.43 -20.45 -26.42
N ASN A 239 1.45 -21.76 -26.16
CA ASN A 239 0.78 -22.80 -26.95
C ASN A 239 -0.61 -23.17 -26.46
N SER A 240 -1.14 -22.52 -25.44
CA SER A 240 -2.53 -22.68 -25.06
C SER A 240 -3.44 -21.97 -26.07
N THR A 241 -4.63 -22.50 -26.28
CA THR A 241 -5.66 -21.95 -27.18
C THR A 241 -6.08 -20.50 -26.90
N HIS A 242 -5.64 -19.95 -25.77
CA HIS A 242 -5.66 -18.53 -25.46
C HIS A 242 -4.23 -18.02 -25.60
N THR A 243 -4.01 -17.06 -26.49
CA THR A 243 -2.73 -16.35 -26.70
C THR A 243 -2.40 -15.53 -25.45
N ALA A 244 -1.96 -16.21 -24.39
CA ALA A 244 -1.57 -15.58 -23.13
C ALA A 244 -0.26 -14.81 -23.37
N LYS A 245 -0.39 -13.55 -23.72
CA LYS A 245 0.70 -12.58 -23.79
C LYS A 245 1.06 -12.13 -22.38
N ASN A 246 2.35 -12.00 -22.07
CA ASN A 246 2.77 -11.32 -20.86
C ASN A 246 2.19 -9.91 -20.80
N LEU A 247 1.71 -9.49 -19.62
CA LEU A 247 0.99 -8.24 -19.43
C LEU A 247 1.82 -7.23 -18.67
N THR A 248 1.94 -6.02 -19.23
CA THR A 248 2.51 -4.86 -18.53
C THR A 248 1.55 -4.36 -17.46
N VAL A 249 1.98 -3.40 -16.63
CA VAL A 249 1.11 -2.78 -15.62
C VAL A 249 -0.15 -2.18 -16.24
N SER A 250 -0.05 -1.58 -17.43
CA SER A 250 -1.18 -0.97 -18.15
C SER A 250 -2.18 -1.99 -18.67
N GLU A 251 -1.73 -3.22 -18.92
CA GLU A 251 -2.56 -4.35 -19.36
C GLU A 251 -3.07 -5.19 -18.17
N ALA A 252 -2.31 -5.25 -17.07
CA ALA A 252 -2.65 -6.04 -15.90
C ALA A 252 -3.92 -5.56 -15.19
N LEU A 253 -4.14 -4.25 -15.05
CA LEU A 253 -5.37 -3.72 -14.44
C LEU A 253 -6.63 -4.06 -15.26
N PRO A 254 -6.70 -3.82 -16.59
CA PRO A 254 -7.80 -4.30 -17.41
C PRO A 254 -8.01 -5.81 -17.32
N TYR A 255 -6.95 -6.60 -17.28
CA TYR A 255 -7.01 -8.05 -17.11
C TYR A 255 -7.65 -8.44 -15.78
N ILE A 256 -7.24 -7.83 -14.67
CA ILE A 256 -7.85 -8.04 -13.35
C ILE A 256 -9.35 -7.71 -13.42
N PHE A 257 -9.73 -6.58 -14.03
CA PHE A 257 -11.14 -6.19 -14.12
C PHE A 257 -11.97 -7.11 -15.03
N ALA A 258 -11.35 -7.76 -16.03
CA ALA A 258 -12.02 -8.75 -16.86
C ALA A 258 -12.28 -10.08 -16.11
N HIS A 259 -11.47 -10.39 -15.10
CA HIS A 259 -11.55 -11.62 -14.29
C HIS A 259 -12.17 -11.38 -12.90
N THR A 260 -12.80 -10.24 -12.68
CA THR A 260 -13.47 -9.88 -11.42
C THR A 260 -14.89 -9.39 -11.69
N GLU A 261 -15.70 -9.33 -10.64
CA GLU A 261 -17.09 -8.89 -10.75
C GLU A 261 -17.18 -7.39 -11.08
N SER A 262 -18.21 -7.01 -11.81
CA SER A 262 -18.43 -5.62 -12.25
C SER A 262 -18.50 -4.61 -11.10
N TRP A 263 -19.02 -5.01 -9.94
CA TRP A 263 -19.08 -4.14 -8.76
C TRP A 263 -17.67 -3.76 -8.28
N TYR A 264 -16.70 -4.71 -8.34
CA TYR A 264 -15.33 -4.48 -7.93
C TYR A 264 -14.65 -3.46 -8.86
N LYS A 265 -14.74 -3.64 -10.18
CA LYS A 265 -14.24 -2.67 -11.16
C LYS A 265 -14.79 -1.27 -10.90
N ASN A 266 -16.12 -1.16 -10.72
CA ASN A 266 -16.78 0.13 -10.49
C ASN A 266 -16.30 0.78 -9.19
N MET A 267 -16.13 0.00 -8.12
CA MET A 267 -15.61 0.48 -6.84
C MET A 267 -14.18 1.02 -6.98
N VAL A 268 -13.29 0.29 -7.66
CA VAL A 268 -11.89 0.72 -7.85
C VAL A 268 -11.83 2.00 -8.66
N ILE A 269 -12.49 2.06 -9.83
CA ILE A 269 -12.46 3.23 -10.72
C ILE A 269 -13.06 4.47 -10.07
N SER A 270 -14.12 4.30 -9.27
CA SER A 270 -14.75 5.44 -8.56
C SER A 270 -13.95 5.93 -7.37
N SER A 271 -13.07 5.09 -6.80
CA SER A 271 -12.32 5.42 -5.59
C SER A 271 -10.89 5.87 -5.87
N TYR A 272 -10.24 5.32 -6.92
CA TYR A 272 -8.80 5.45 -7.13
C TYR A 272 -8.43 5.61 -8.61
N SER A 273 -7.42 6.41 -8.87
CA SER A 273 -6.81 6.58 -10.19
C SER A 273 -5.37 6.03 -10.19
N HIS A 274 -5.01 5.36 -11.29
CA HIS A 274 -3.71 4.70 -11.45
C HIS A 274 -2.88 5.30 -12.61
N GLY A 275 -3.31 6.44 -13.14
CA GLY A 275 -2.73 7.10 -14.29
C GLY A 275 -1.47 7.93 -14.00
N VAL A 276 -1.04 8.68 -15.01
CA VAL A 276 0.06 9.65 -14.94
C VAL A 276 -0.38 10.95 -15.60
N ALA A 277 -0.15 12.08 -14.96
CA ALA A 277 -0.32 13.39 -15.57
C ALA A 277 1.01 13.86 -16.18
N HIS A 278 0.98 14.17 -17.48
CA HIS A 278 2.18 14.54 -18.24
C HIS A 278 2.43 16.03 -18.25
N THR A 279 1.42 16.85 -18.02
CA THR A 279 1.49 18.30 -18.06
C THR A 279 1.14 18.94 -16.72
N ARG A 280 1.64 20.15 -16.48
CA ARG A 280 1.26 20.94 -15.31
C ARG A 280 -0.25 21.24 -15.28
N LYS A 281 -0.87 21.48 -16.44
CA LYS A 281 -2.30 21.77 -16.54
C LYS A 281 -3.14 20.59 -16.07
N GLU A 282 -2.77 19.36 -16.46
CA GLU A 282 -3.42 18.14 -15.97
C GLU A 282 -3.28 17.99 -14.45
N VAL A 283 -2.06 18.16 -13.92
CA VAL A 283 -1.80 18.09 -12.49
C VAL A 283 -2.66 19.09 -11.70
N GLU A 284 -2.75 20.35 -12.15
CA GLU A 284 -3.58 21.36 -11.48
C GLU A 284 -5.09 21.03 -11.59
N GLY A 285 -5.56 20.55 -12.75
CA GLY A 285 -6.96 20.13 -12.91
C GLY A 285 -7.32 18.94 -12.03
N ASN A 286 -6.38 18.03 -11.81
CA ASN A 286 -6.57 16.84 -11.00
C ASN A 286 -6.70 17.11 -9.49
N GLN A 287 -6.26 18.29 -9.01
CA GLN A 287 -6.41 18.68 -7.60
C GLN A 287 -7.89 18.71 -7.14
N LEU A 288 -8.82 18.83 -8.06
CA LEU A 288 -10.27 18.88 -7.79
C LEU A 288 -10.95 17.51 -7.87
N ILE A 289 -10.20 16.42 -8.12
CA ILE A 289 -10.75 15.08 -8.35
C ILE A 289 -10.32 14.14 -7.22
N PRO A 290 -11.18 13.84 -6.23
CA PRO A 290 -10.81 13.05 -5.05
C PRO A 290 -10.22 11.67 -5.36
N ALA A 291 -10.68 10.98 -6.40
CA ALA A 291 -10.14 9.68 -6.82
C ALA A 291 -8.64 9.74 -7.21
N LYS A 292 -8.12 10.93 -7.50
CA LYS A 292 -6.72 11.16 -7.88
C LYS A 292 -5.83 11.58 -6.70
N TRP A 293 -6.39 11.90 -5.55
CA TRP A 293 -5.63 12.41 -4.40
C TRP A 293 -4.68 11.38 -3.76
N ILE A 294 -4.85 10.09 -4.06
CA ILE A 294 -3.87 9.07 -3.66
C ILE A 294 -2.64 9.04 -4.58
N ASN A 295 -2.76 9.58 -5.80
CA ASN A 295 -1.80 9.37 -6.87
C ASN A 295 -0.84 10.57 -7.02
N PRO A 296 0.40 10.46 -6.52
CA PRO A 296 1.37 11.55 -6.58
C PRO A 296 1.95 11.80 -7.99
N LEU A 297 1.58 10.98 -8.98
CA LEU A 297 1.90 11.18 -10.39
C LEU A 297 0.77 11.86 -11.17
N GLU A 298 -0.39 12.07 -10.55
CA GLU A 298 -1.50 12.82 -11.12
C GLU A 298 -1.79 14.12 -10.36
N THR A 299 -1.33 14.21 -9.11
CA THR A 299 -1.49 15.39 -8.25
C THR A 299 -0.14 15.92 -7.80
N ARG A 300 -0.10 17.08 -7.20
CA ARG A 300 1.12 17.71 -6.68
C ARG A 300 1.16 17.70 -5.15
N LEU A 301 2.34 17.86 -4.60
CA LEU A 301 2.48 18.23 -3.19
C LEU A 301 1.73 19.54 -2.88
N PRO A 302 1.28 19.73 -1.63
CA PRO A 302 0.74 21.00 -1.17
C PRO A 302 1.64 22.20 -1.50
N LEU A 303 1.06 23.38 -1.63
CA LEU A 303 1.82 24.61 -1.79
C LEU A 303 2.40 25.08 -0.45
N ALA A 304 3.22 24.24 0.14
CA ALA A 304 3.78 24.37 1.48
C ALA A 304 5.33 24.45 1.42
N PRO A 305 5.92 25.62 1.10
CA PRO A 305 7.36 25.75 0.92
C PRO A 305 8.18 25.47 2.18
N ASN A 306 7.57 25.56 3.37
CA ASN A 306 8.22 25.29 4.64
C ASN A 306 8.08 23.83 5.10
N LEU A 307 7.26 23.02 4.43
CA LEU A 307 7.14 21.58 4.70
C LEU A 307 8.45 20.87 4.37
N LYS A 308 8.84 19.92 5.22
CA LYS A 308 9.98 19.01 5.00
C LYS A 308 9.47 17.58 4.93
N ILE A 309 9.91 16.83 3.95
CA ILE A 309 9.59 15.40 3.81
C ILE A 309 10.85 14.59 4.01
N TYR A 310 10.77 13.60 4.90
CA TYR A 310 11.84 12.65 5.19
C TYR A 310 11.35 11.26 4.82
N CYS A 311 11.95 10.67 3.79
CA CYS A 311 11.60 9.34 3.30
C CYS A 311 12.62 8.32 3.83
N PHE A 312 12.13 7.38 4.62
CA PHE A 312 12.91 6.24 5.13
C PHE A 312 12.35 4.98 4.51
N TYR A 313 13.14 4.19 3.83
CA TYR A 313 12.70 2.91 3.28
C TYR A 313 13.82 1.87 3.22
N GLY A 314 13.44 0.60 3.38
CA GLY A 314 14.36 -0.53 3.29
C GLY A 314 14.77 -0.85 1.87
N VAL A 315 16.02 -1.29 1.69
CA VAL A 315 16.57 -1.76 0.42
C VAL A 315 17.33 -3.07 0.64
N GLY A 316 17.52 -3.85 -0.42
CA GLY A 316 18.31 -5.08 -0.38
C GLY A 316 17.53 -6.31 0.09
N LYS A 317 16.19 -6.25 0.17
CA LYS A 317 15.37 -7.41 0.51
C LYS A 317 14.46 -7.79 -0.64
N ASP A 318 14.53 -9.05 -1.05
CA ASP A 318 13.69 -9.58 -2.12
C ASP A 318 12.21 -9.34 -1.86
N THR A 319 11.55 -8.74 -2.86
CA THR A 319 10.15 -8.31 -2.82
C THR A 319 9.45 -8.76 -4.10
N GLU A 320 8.19 -9.18 -3.98
CA GLU A 320 7.40 -9.67 -5.12
C GLU A 320 7.35 -8.61 -6.23
N ARG A 321 7.72 -9.00 -7.46
CA ARG A 321 7.85 -8.06 -8.60
C ARG A 321 7.02 -8.44 -9.81
N ALA A 322 6.80 -9.72 -10.04
CA ALA A 322 5.93 -10.25 -11.09
C ALA A 322 5.47 -11.66 -10.72
N TYR A 323 4.49 -12.15 -11.45
CA TYR A 323 3.92 -13.48 -11.17
C TYR A 323 3.67 -14.23 -12.46
N TYR A 324 4.00 -15.52 -12.47
CA TYR A 324 3.56 -16.45 -13.50
C TYR A 324 2.20 -16.99 -13.14
N TYR A 325 1.28 -16.88 -14.08
CA TYR A 325 -0.10 -17.35 -13.98
C TYR A 325 -0.35 -18.49 -14.95
N LYS A 326 -1.34 -19.30 -14.65
CA LYS A 326 -1.99 -20.23 -15.56
C LYS A 326 -3.49 -19.98 -15.54
N GLU A 327 -4.11 -20.18 -16.70
CA GLU A 327 -5.53 -20.14 -16.89
C GLU A 327 -6.04 -21.56 -17.07
N ASP A 328 -6.82 -22.04 -16.12
CA ASP A 328 -7.50 -23.33 -16.21
C ASP A 328 -8.98 -23.05 -16.54
N ILE A 329 -9.50 -23.67 -17.57
CA ILE A 329 -10.94 -23.61 -17.89
C ILE A 329 -11.63 -24.63 -16.99
N ASP A 330 -12.21 -24.17 -15.89
CA ASP A 330 -13.12 -24.99 -15.09
C ASP A 330 -14.53 -24.84 -15.69
N PRO A 331 -15.12 -25.95 -16.21
CA PRO A 331 -16.46 -25.92 -16.78
C PRO A 331 -17.57 -25.43 -15.82
N LEU A 332 -17.30 -25.48 -14.50
CA LEU A 332 -18.28 -25.14 -13.47
C LEU A 332 -18.10 -23.70 -12.91
N THR A 333 -16.92 -23.11 -13.01
CA THR A 333 -16.59 -21.86 -12.30
C THR A 333 -16.12 -20.71 -13.19
N GLN A 334 -16.18 -20.84 -14.52
CA GLN A 334 -15.58 -19.90 -15.46
C GLN A 334 -14.03 -19.79 -15.29
N THR A 335 -13.34 -19.09 -16.17
CA THR A 335 -11.88 -19.08 -16.27
C THR A 335 -11.19 -18.92 -14.91
N ASN A 336 -10.51 -19.97 -14.49
CA ASN A 336 -9.83 -20.05 -13.21
C ASN A 336 -8.37 -19.59 -13.39
N VAL A 337 -8.06 -18.39 -12.90
CA VAL A 337 -6.72 -17.79 -12.99
C VAL A 337 -6.00 -18.03 -11.66
N THR A 338 -4.85 -18.73 -11.71
CA THR A 338 -4.04 -19.06 -10.52
C THR A 338 -2.57 -18.80 -10.73
N ILE A 339 -1.82 -18.52 -9.66
CA ILE A 339 -0.36 -18.51 -9.74
C ILE A 339 0.12 -19.90 -10.15
N ASP A 340 1.02 -19.99 -11.12
CA ASP A 340 1.64 -21.24 -11.57
C ASP A 340 2.71 -21.71 -10.56
N THR A 341 2.26 -22.19 -9.41
CA THR A 341 3.14 -22.66 -8.32
C THR A 341 4.02 -23.83 -8.70
N GLY A 342 3.73 -24.51 -9.81
CA GLY A 342 4.58 -25.57 -10.37
C GLY A 342 5.81 -25.04 -11.11
N PHE A 343 5.91 -23.72 -11.32
CA PHE A 343 7.04 -23.14 -12.02
C PHE A 343 8.08 -22.56 -11.05
N THR A 344 9.23 -23.22 -11.01
CA THR A 344 10.40 -22.80 -10.23
C THR A 344 11.66 -22.94 -11.08
N ASN A 345 12.51 -21.92 -11.08
CA ASN A 345 13.84 -21.91 -11.69
C ASN A 345 14.77 -20.99 -10.88
N GLY A 346 15.96 -20.64 -11.38
CA GLY A 346 16.92 -19.80 -10.65
C GLY A 346 16.45 -18.39 -10.30
N VAL A 347 15.38 -17.88 -10.93
CA VAL A 347 14.84 -16.51 -10.76
C VAL A 347 13.37 -16.50 -10.35
N VAL A 348 12.67 -17.61 -10.50
CA VAL A 348 11.24 -17.76 -10.19
C VAL A 348 11.09 -18.81 -9.08
N ASP A 349 10.38 -18.46 -8.04
CA ASP A 349 10.07 -19.37 -6.94
C ASP A 349 8.56 -19.56 -6.80
N HIS A 350 8.07 -20.76 -7.13
CA HIS A 350 6.63 -21.11 -7.11
C HIS A 350 5.76 -20.09 -7.87
N GLY A 351 6.20 -19.71 -9.09
CA GLY A 351 5.50 -18.75 -9.92
C GLY A 351 5.71 -17.29 -9.52
N VAL A 352 6.46 -17.00 -8.46
CA VAL A 352 6.72 -15.64 -7.99
C VAL A 352 8.11 -15.19 -8.46
N VAL A 353 8.18 -14.02 -9.07
CA VAL A 353 9.42 -13.35 -9.49
C VAL A 353 9.75 -12.27 -8.49
N MET A 354 10.98 -12.30 -7.96
CA MET A 354 11.43 -11.37 -6.94
C MET A 354 12.26 -10.22 -7.54
N GLY A 355 12.03 -9.01 -7.03
CA GLY A 355 12.78 -7.81 -7.33
C GLY A 355 13.28 -7.11 -6.07
N GLU A 356 13.72 -5.88 -6.22
CA GLU A 356 14.30 -5.07 -5.15
C GLU A 356 13.20 -4.39 -4.29
N GLY A 357 13.39 -4.34 -2.96
CA GLY A 357 12.50 -3.66 -2.04
C GLY A 357 12.84 -3.88 -0.57
N ASP A 358 11.83 -3.76 0.29
CA ASP A 358 11.94 -3.97 1.74
C ASP A 358 11.37 -5.32 2.21
N GLY A 359 11.02 -6.21 1.27
CA GLY A 359 10.34 -7.49 1.50
C GLY A 359 8.82 -7.41 1.43
N THR A 360 8.24 -6.23 1.33
CA THR A 360 6.80 -6.00 1.21
C THR A 360 6.46 -4.99 0.13
N VAL A 361 7.19 -3.89 0.07
CA VAL A 361 7.01 -2.78 -0.87
C VAL A 361 8.22 -2.71 -1.80
N ASN A 362 7.96 -2.70 -3.09
CA ASN A 362 9.02 -2.57 -4.09
C ASN A 362 9.72 -1.22 -4.00
N LEU A 363 11.03 -1.19 -4.25
CA LEU A 363 11.86 0.01 -4.24
C LEU A 363 11.28 1.12 -5.13
N LEU A 364 10.73 0.77 -6.30
CA LEU A 364 10.07 1.74 -7.18
C LEU A 364 8.87 2.41 -6.52
N SER A 365 8.10 1.71 -5.72
CA SER A 365 6.96 2.29 -5.01
C SER A 365 7.38 3.19 -3.85
N SER A 366 8.28 2.71 -2.99
CA SER A 366 8.71 3.46 -1.79
C SER A 366 9.67 4.61 -2.13
N GLY A 367 10.53 4.42 -3.13
CA GLY A 367 11.63 5.33 -3.42
C GLY A 367 11.41 6.32 -4.56
N TYR A 368 10.62 5.98 -5.60
CA TYR A 368 10.54 6.78 -6.82
C TYR A 368 10.11 8.23 -6.57
N MET A 369 9.02 8.45 -5.84
CA MET A 369 8.53 9.80 -5.60
C MET A 369 9.52 10.63 -4.80
N CYS A 370 10.12 10.06 -3.77
CA CYS A 370 11.09 10.72 -2.91
C CYS A 370 12.40 11.05 -3.63
N SER A 371 12.90 10.13 -4.45
CA SER A 371 14.20 10.26 -5.11
C SER A 371 14.15 11.01 -6.46
N LYS A 372 13.05 10.87 -7.20
CA LYS A 372 12.88 11.40 -8.57
C LYS A 372 11.60 12.22 -8.74
N GLY A 373 10.43 11.67 -8.41
CA GLY A 373 9.13 12.24 -8.74
C GLY A 373 8.95 13.65 -8.17
N TRP A 374 9.19 13.86 -6.88
CA TRP A 374 9.07 15.17 -6.24
C TRP A 374 10.25 16.13 -6.49
N LYS A 375 11.23 15.74 -7.31
CA LYS A 375 12.18 16.68 -7.92
C LYS A 375 11.63 17.33 -9.19
N ILE A 376 10.57 16.76 -9.76
CA ILE A 376 9.92 17.30 -10.95
C ILE A 376 8.99 18.44 -10.55
N LYS A 377 9.19 19.64 -11.14
CA LYS A 377 8.49 20.87 -10.78
C LYS A 377 6.95 20.74 -10.82
N ARG A 378 6.38 19.96 -11.75
CA ARG A 378 4.91 19.80 -11.83
C ARG A 378 4.32 19.09 -10.62
N TYR A 379 5.06 18.19 -9.97
CA TYR A 379 4.62 17.45 -8.78
C TYR A 379 5.07 18.11 -7.47
N ASN A 380 6.04 19.03 -7.52
CA ASN A 380 6.51 19.81 -6.37
C ASN A 380 6.75 21.27 -6.76
N PRO A 381 5.69 22.03 -7.08
CA PRO A 381 5.84 23.42 -7.52
C PRO A 381 6.34 24.36 -6.42
N ALA A 382 6.03 24.07 -5.15
CA ALA A 382 6.48 24.86 -3.99
C ALA A 382 7.93 24.56 -3.58
N LYS A 383 8.60 23.60 -4.22
CA LYS A 383 9.96 23.17 -3.88
C LYS A 383 10.08 22.65 -2.44
N VAL A 384 9.07 21.94 -1.97
CA VAL A 384 9.11 21.23 -0.70
C VAL A 384 10.40 20.43 -0.62
N GLN A 385 11.12 20.54 0.50
CA GLN A 385 12.37 19.82 0.70
C GLN A 385 12.10 18.33 0.95
N VAL A 386 12.70 17.46 0.14
CA VAL A 386 12.59 16.00 0.28
C VAL A 386 13.98 15.42 0.52
N LYS A 387 14.12 14.71 1.65
CA LYS A 387 15.34 13.96 2.01
C LYS A 387 15.06 12.48 2.00
N VAL A 388 16.03 11.70 1.51
CA VAL A 388 15.91 10.24 1.37
C VAL A 388 16.93 9.56 2.25
N TYR A 389 16.50 8.52 2.94
CA TYR A 389 17.31 7.64 3.78
C TYR A 389 17.01 6.19 3.41
N GLU A 390 17.95 5.56 2.72
CA GLU A 390 17.89 4.14 2.40
C GLU A 390 18.46 3.32 3.55
N MET A 391 17.73 2.28 3.93
CA MET A 391 18.07 1.42 5.07
C MET A 391 18.42 0.01 4.54
N PRO A 392 19.71 -0.32 4.36
CA PRO A 392 20.12 -1.62 3.85
C PRO A 392 19.65 -2.76 4.74
N HIS A 393 19.14 -3.83 4.11
CA HIS A 393 18.78 -5.06 4.80
C HIS A 393 20.05 -5.87 5.09
N GLU A 394 20.56 -5.74 6.31
CA GLU A 394 21.72 -6.48 6.81
C GLU A 394 21.28 -7.37 7.98
N PRO A 395 20.77 -8.59 7.72
CA PRO A 395 20.30 -9.48 8.77
C PRO A 395 21.46 -9.91 9.68
N ASP A 396 21.26 -9.86 10.99
CA ASP A 396 22.20 -10.38 11.95
C ASP A 396 22.24 -11.91 11.87
N ARG A 397 23.38 -12.48 11.46
CA ARG A 397 23.58 -13.92 11.30
C ARG A 397 23.48 -14.71 12.59
N PHE A 398 23.58 -14.04 13.73
CA PHE A 398 23.57 -14.66 15.07
C PHE A 398 22.26 -14.46 15.84
N SER A 399 21.26 -13.80 15.25
CA SER A 399 19.96 -13.69 15.89
C SER A 399 19.22 -15.04 15.82
N PRO A 400 18.95 -15.70 16.97
CA PRO A 400 18.20 -16.96 16.98
C PRO A 400 16.75 -16.83 16.51
N ARG A 401 16.28 -15.61 16.28
CA ARG A 401 14.97 -15.31 15.70
C ARG A 401 15.15 -14.77 14.29
N GLY A 402 15.38 -15.67 13.35
CA GLY A 402 15.42 -15.40 11.90
C GLY A 402 14.10 -14.90 11.33
N GLY A 403 13.47 -13.96 11.99
CA GLY A 403 12.29 -13.29 11.49
C GLY A 403 12.66 -12.18 10.49
N PRO A 404 11.76 -11.81 9.57
CA PRO A 404 12.00 -10.81 8.54
C PRO A 404 12.37 -9.41 9.06
N ASN A 405 12.37 -9.19 10.37
CA ASN A 405 12.54 -7.88 11.02
C ASN A 405 13.77 -7.79 11.94
N THR A 406 14.71 -8.74 11.91
CA THR A 406 15.90 -8.75 12.78
C THR A 406 17.17 -8.40 12.03
N GLY A 407 17.20 -7.29 11.33
CA GLY A 407 18.41 -6.80 10.67
C GLY A 407 18.91 -5.49 11.27
N LYS A 408 20.13 -5.10 10.93
CA LYS A 408 20.75 -3.82 11.33
C LYS A 408 19.92 -2.57 10.92
N CYS A 409 18.92 -2.71 10.05
CA CYS A 409 17.96 -1.65 9.76
C CYS A 409 17.30 -1.09 11.04
N TYR A 410 17.10 -1.91 12.07
CA TYR A 410 16.62 -1.47 13.38
C TYR A 410 17.64 -0.63 14.15
N ASN A 411 18.93 -0.98 14.07
CA ASN A 411 19.98 -0.25 14.78
C ASN A 411 20.30 1.10 14.12
N HIS A 412 20.15 1.21 12.80
CA HIS A 412 20.32 2.50 12.10
C HIS A 412 19.18 3.48 12.37
N PHE A 413 17.96 3.00 12.56
CA PHE A 413 16.84 3.86 12.95
C PHE A 413 17.09 4.52 14.33
N HIS A 414 17.69 3.78 15.26
CA HIS A 414 18.16 4.33 16.54
C HIS A 414 19.20 5.44 16.39
N ALA A 415 20.14 5.29 15.45
CA ALA A 415 21.24 6.25 15.29
C ALA A 415 20.81 7.59 14.66
N TYR A 416 19.75 7.61 13.84
CA TYR A 416 19.28 8.82 13.17
C TYR A 416 18.28 9.64 13.99
N LEU A 417 17.61 9.05 14.98
CA LEU A 417 16.75 9.80 15.92
C LEU A 417 17.54 10.55 17.00
N TYR A 418 18.82 10.18 17.21
CA TYR A 418 19.71 10.82 18.20
C TYR A 418 20.63 11.90 17.60
N ARG A 419 20.56 12.17 16.29
CA ARG A 419 21.27 13.25 15.61
C ARG A 419 20.28 14.27 15.05
#